data_a933ed808301a83ca84a8511b856ffad
#
_entry.id   a933ed808301a83ca84a8511b856ffad
#
_cell.length_a   1.000
_cell.length_b   1.000
_cell.length_c   1.000
_cell.angle_alpha   90.00
_cell.angle_beta   90.00
_cell.angle_gamma   90.00
#
_symmetry.space_group_name_H-M   'P 1'
#
loop_
_entity.id
_entity.type
_entity.pdbx_description
1 polymer ?
#
loop_
_entity_poly.entity_id
_entity_poly.type
_entity_poly.pdbx_seq_one_letter_code
_entity_poly.pdbx_strand_id
1 'polypeptide(L)'
;MTLADHHVVGEVGFAAWKTSTAGEAGFSDPSVIEAARKAFFDYPTQAKGDVAVAELGGRVAGWGAREDQPDSISDIWVDPAFQGRGIGSALVRYFLERIGTEGLSIARIHTRATNAGATRLYQRCGFSVVWRGEEFDSGLGIPLEKLHLEKRLG
;
A
#
# COMPACT_ATOMS: atom_id res chain seq x y z
N MET A 1 0.32 8.44 -12.21
CA MET A 1 1.70 8.84 -11.81
C MET A 1 2.46 9.28 -13.05
N THR A 2 3.14 10.39 -12.96
CA THR A 2 4.02 10.94 -14.00
C THR A 2 5.47 10.91 -13.53
N LEU A 3 6.43 11.19 -14.41
CA LEU A 3 7.84 11.30 -14.01
C LEU A 3 8.07 12.33 -12.92
N ALA A 4 7.31 13.42 -12.96
CA ALA A 4 7.39 14.48 -11.93
C ALA A 4 6.98 13.99 -10.54
N ASP A 5 6.20 12.93 -10.46
CA ASP A 5 5.71 12.38 -9.19
C ASP A 5 6.71 11.39 -8.54
N HIS A 6 7.71 10.90 -9.28
CA HIS A 6 8.55 9.79 -8.82
C HIS A 6 9.19 10.04 -7.46
N HIS A 7 9.77 11.22 -7.28
CA HIS A 7 10.46 11.53 -6.01
C HIS A 7 9.47 11.59 -4.84
N VAL A 8 8.36 12.30 -5.00
CA VAL A 8 7.38 12.45 -3.93
C VAL A 8 6.65 11.14 -3.62
N VAL A 9 6.44 10.28 -4.61
CA VAL A 9 5.90 8.93 -4.37
C VAL A 9 6.84 8.12 -3.45
N GLY A 10 8.15 8.18 -3.70
CA GLY A 10 9.14 7.57 -2.82
C GLY A 10 9.11 8.15 -1.41
N GLU A 11 9.09 9.47 -1.29
CA GLU A 11 9.04 10.16 0.01
C GLU A 11 7.78 9.79 0.81
N VAL A 12 6.61 9.85 0.17
CA VAL A 12 5.33 9.54 0.82
C VAL A 12 5.28 8.09 1.28
N GLY A 13 5.68 7.15 0.42
CA GLY A 13 5.70 5.74 0.76
C GLY A 13 6.61 5.44 1.94
N PHE A 14 7.83 5.94 1.91
CA PHE A 14 8.78 5.73 3.00
C PHE A 14 8.31 6.36 4.31
N ALA A 15 7.82 7.60 4.27
CA ALA A 15 7.30 8.29 5.46
C ALA A 15 6.11 7.54 6.07
N ALA A 16 5.18 7.06 5.24
CA ALA A 16 4.04 6.28 5.69
C ALA A 16 4.48 4.95 6.31
N TRP A 17 5.42 4.27 5.67
CA TRP A 17 5.97 3.01 6.19
C TRP A 17 6.66 3.21 7.55
N LYS A 18 7.50 4.24 7.69
CA LYS A 18 8.17 4.55 8.95
C LYS A 18 7.17 4.81 10.08
N THR A 19 6.12 5.54 9.79
CA THR A 19 5.06 5.82 10.78
C THR A 19 4.32 4.54 11.17
N SER A 20 4.00 3.69 10.19
CA SER A 20 3.26 2.45 10.43
C SER A 20 4.07 1.41 11.20
N THR A 21 5.40 1.47 11.16
CA THR A 21 6.29 0.53 11.83
C THR A 21 6.89 1.07 13.12
N ALA A 22 6.58 2.31 13.47
CA ALA A 22 7.14 2.96 14.68
C ALA A 22 6.80 2.15 15.95
N GLY A 23 7.80 1.88 16.76
CA GLY A 23 7.65 1.11 17.99
C GLY A 23 7.67 -0.40 17.82
N GLU A 24 7.74 -0.91 16.59
CA GLU A 24 7.87 -2.36 16.33
C GLU A 24 9.35 -2.74 16.28
N ALA A 25 9.79 -3.64 17.15
CA ALA A 25 11.20 -4.00 17.32
C ALA A 25 11.85 -4.54 16.03
N GLY A 26 11.12 -5.30 15.21
CA GLY A 26 11.63 -5.87 13.95
C GLY A 26 11.98 -4.83 12.89
N PHE A 27 11.55 -3.57 13.05
CA PHE A 27 11.73 -2.50 12.08
C PHE A 27 12.65 -1.38 12.57
N SER A 28 13.31 -1.57 13.69
CA SER A 28 14.27 -0.57 14.25
C SER A 28 15.70 -0.78 13.75
N ASP A 29 16.01 -1.91 13.13
CA ASP A 29 17.32 -2.21 12.59
C ASP A 29 17.64 -1.24 11.42
N PRO A 30 18.79 -0.53 11.46
CA PRO A 30 19.18 0.39 10.39
C PRO A 30 19.25 -0.24 9.02
N SER A 31 19.62 -1.53 8.91
CA SER A 31 19.68 -2.23 7.63
C SER A 31 18.28 -2.46 7.03
N VAL A 32 17.29 -2.72 7.87
CA VAL A 32 15.88 -2.86 7.43
C VAL A 32 15.33 -1.52 7.00
N ILE A 33 15.59 -0.46 7.75
CA ILE A 33 15.16 0.91 7.41
C ILE A 33 15.76 1.35 6.07
N GLU A 34 17.05 1.11 5.85
CA GLU A 34 17.71 1.47 4.59
C GLU A 34 17.18 0.64 3.42
N ALA A 35 16.92 -0.65 3.61
CA ALA A 35 16.32 -1.50 2.59
C ALA A 35 14.92 -0.98 2.20
N ALA A 36 14.12 -0.59 3.18
CA ALA A 36 12.79 0.00 2.95
C ALA A 36 12.90 1.32 2.19
N ARG A 37 13.81 2.21 2.62
CA ARG A 37 14.03 3.49 1.94
C ARG A 37 14.38 3.28 0.46
N LYS A 38 15.34 2.42 0.21
CA LYS A 38 15.75 2.10 -1.16
C LYS A 38 14.57 1.54 -1.98
N ALA A 39 13.83 0.60 -1.42
CA ALA A 39 12.69 0.00 -2.11
C ALA A 39 11.64 1.06 -2.51
N PHE A 40 11.29 1.98 -1.62
CA PHE A 40 10.31 3.02 -1.92
C PHE A 40 10.81 4.02 -2.97
N PHE A 41 12.07 4.42 -2.92
CA PHE A 41 12.61 5.39 -3.87
C PHE A 41 12.91 4.77 -5.25
N ASP A 42 13.23 3.48 -5.30
CA ASP A 42 13.42 2.76 -6.57
C ASP A 42 12.09 2.37 -7.23
N TYR A 43 11.04 2.18 -6.44
CA TYR A 43 9.76 1.66 -6.92
C TYR A 43 9.15 2.42 -8.10
N PRO A 44 9.05 3.77 -8.09
CA PRO A 44 8.42 4.48 -9.20
C PRO A 44 9.05 4.22 -10.55
N THR A 45 10.37 4.01 -10.59
CA THR A 45 11.10 3.69 -11.82
C THR A 45 10.88 2.25 -12.26
N GLN A 46 10.67 1.34 -11.31
CA GLN A 46 10.54 -0.10 -11.55
C GLN A 46 9.09 -0.54 -11.76
N ALA A 47 8.12 0.29 -11.39
CA ALA A 47 6.71 -0.05 -11.43
C ALA A 47 6.27 -0.40 -12.85
N LYS A 48 5.59 -1.52 -13.00
CA LYS A 48 5.07 -2.02 -14.29
C LYS A 48 3.56 -2.00 -14.36
N GLY A 49 2.90 -1.86 -13.21
CA GLY A 49 1.45 -1.87 -13.10
C GLY A 49 0.85 -0.48 -13.09
N ASP A 50 -0.39 -0.43 -12.61
CA ASP A 50 -1.19 0.78 -12.52
C ASP A 50 -0.87 1.49 -11.19
N VAL A 51 -0.27 2.67 -11.27
CA VAL A 51 0.06 3.49 -10.10
C VAL A 51 -0.76 4.77 -10.15
N ALA A 52 -1.53 5.03 -9.10
CA ALA A 52 -2.35 6.22 -8.96
C ALA A 52 -1.85 7.08 -7.81
N VAL A 53 -1.83 8.39 -8.00
CA VAL A 53 -1.53 9.36 -6.93
C VAL A 53 -2.82 10.08 -6.53
N ALA A 54 -2.96 10.37 -5.24
CA ALA A 54 -4.02 11.21 -4.70
C ALA A 54 -3.44 12.57 -4.35
N GLU A 55 -4.03 13.63 -4.87
CA GLU A 55 -3.61 15.00 -4.60
C GLU A 55 -4.63 15.70 -3.71
N LEU A 56 -4.13 16.52 -2.79
CA LEU A 56 -4.92 17.39 -1.95
C LEU A 56 -4.25 18.74 -1.86
N GLY A 57 -4.96 19.79 -2.30
CA GLY A 57 -4.40 21.15 -2.32
C GLY A 57 -3.15 21.28 -3.20
N GLY A 58 -3.08 20.57 -4.31
CA GLY A 58 -1.95 20.60 -5.24
C GLY A 58 -0.73 19.80 -4.79
N ARG A 59 -0.85 19.02 -3.69
CA ARG A 59 0.24 18.19 -3.17
C ARG A 59 -0.14 16.72 -3.24
N VAL A 60 0.83 15.84 -3.54
CA VAL A 60 0.63 14.39 -3.46
C VAL A 60 0.49 14.02 -1.99
N ALA A 61 -0.71 13.56 -1.63
CA ALA A 61 -1.06 13.18 -0.27
C ALA A 61 -1.01 11.67 -0.04
N GLY A 62 -0.99 10.88 -1.09
CA GLY A 62 -0.92 9.44 -1.03
C GLY A 62 -0.81 8.84 -2.42
N TRP A 63 -0.55 7.54 -2.47
CA TRP A 63 -0.52 6.79 -3.71
C TRP A 63 -0.86 5.33 -3.48
N GLY A 64 -1.25 4.67 -4.53
CA GLY A 64 -1.49 3.24 -4.51
C GLY A 64 -1.11 2.61 -5.83
N ALA A 65 -1.05 1.30 -5.83
CA ALA A 65 -0.66 0.54 -7.01
C ALA A 65 -1.42 -0.77 -7.12
N ARG A 66 -1.51 -1.24 -8.33
CA ARG A 66 -2.03 -2.54 -8.69
C ARG A 66 -0.99 -3.20 -9.58
N GLU A 67 -0.29 -4.19 -9.02
CA GLU A 67 0.78 -4.92 -9.71
C GLU A 67 0.57 -6.42 -9.58
N ASP A 68 1.44 -7.21 -10.19
CA ASP A 68 1.46 -8.67 -10.21
C ASP A 68 0.22 -9.27 -10.85
N GLN A 69 -0.93 -9.14 -10.20
CA GLN A 69 -2.19 -9.69 -10.67
C GLN A 69 -3.22 -8.57 -10.87
N PRO A 70 -4.08 -8.64 -11.90
CA PRO A 70 -5.05 -7.58 -12.19
C PRO A 70 -6.10 -7.37 -11.10
N ASP A 71 -6.33 -8.38 -10.26
CA ASP A 71 -7.28 -8.32 -9.14
C ASP A 71 -6.63 -7.89 -7.82
N SER A 72 -5.33 -7.61 -7.79
CA SER A 72 -4.58 -7.37 -6.57
C SER A 72 -4.13 -5.92 -6.44
N ILE A 73 -4.54 -5.27 -5.34
CA ILE A 73 -4.01 -3.97 -4.94
C ILE A 73 -2.72 -4.25 -4.17
N SER A 74 -1.59 -3.80 -4.70
CA SER A 74 -0.27 -4.09 -4.13
C SER A 74 0.20 -3.07 -3.10
N ASP A 75 -0.28 -1.83 -3.20
CA ASP A 75 0.20 -0.73 -2.35
C ASP A 75 -0.89 0.30 -2.10
N ILE A 76 -0.99 0.75 -0.86
CA ILE A 76 -1.76 1.93 -0.44
C ILE A 76 -0.93 2.65 0.62
N TRP A 77 -0.46 3.83 0.31
CA TRP A 77 0.36 4.64 1.20
C TRP A 77 -0.18 6.07 1.28
N VAL A 78 -0.38 6.56 2.49
CA VAL A 78 -0.88 7.92 2.75
C VAL A 78 0.16 8.67 3.56
N ASP A 79 0.53 9.86 3.09
CA ASP A 79 1.44 10.75 3.82
C ASP A 79 0.91 10.96 5.25
N PRO A 80 1.74 10.75 6.29
CA PRO A 80 1.33 10.94 7.67
C PRO A 80 0.69 12.31 7.95
N ALA A 81 1.10 13.36 7.23
CA ALA A 81 0.54 14.70 7.35
C ALA A 81 -0.91 14.81 6.85
N PHE A 82 -1.37 13.84 6.04
CA PHE A 82 -2.69 13.85 5.41
C PHE A 82 -3.59 12.70 5.86
N GLN A 83 -3.19 11.93 6.86
CA GLN A 83 -4.01 10.84 7.39
C GLN A 83 -5.29 11.36 8.04
N GLY A 84 -6.32 10.52 8.09
CA GLY A 84 -7.62 10.88 8.65
C GLY A 84 -8.49 11.74 7.74
N ARG A 85 -8.14 11.91 6.47
CA ARG A 85 -8.87 12.74 5.50
C ARG A 85 -9.52 11.95 4.37
N GLY A 86 -9.62 10.62 4.51
CA GLY A 86 -10.28 9.77 3.52
C GLY A 86 -9.44 9.43 2.29
N ILE A 87 -8.15 9.75 2.28
CA ILE A 87 -7.26 9.52 1.12
C ILE A 87 -7.06 8.03 0.86
N GLY A 88 -6.78 7.25 1.90
CA GLY A 88 -6.63 5.80 1.77
C GLY A 88 -7.90 5.14 1.22
N SER A 89 -9.05 5.51 1.75
CA SER A 89 -10.35 5.01 1.25
C SER A 89 -10.60 5.39 -0.21
N ALA A 90 -10.23 6.62 -0.60
CA ALA A 90 -10.38 7.07 -1.98
C ALA A 90 -9.51 6.25 -2.94
N LEU A 91 -8.27 5.97 -2.56
CA LEU A 91 -7.36 5.13 -3.35
C LEU A 91 -7.88 3.70 -3.48
N VAL A 92 -8.33 3.10 -2.38
CA VAL A 92 -8.91 1.75 -2.41
C VAL A 92 -10.11 1.71 -3.34
N ARG A 93 -11.05 2.67 -3.21
CA ARG A 93 -12.23 2.73 -4.08
C ARG A 93 -11.89 2.92 -5.54
N TYR A 94 -10.87 3.70 -5.84
CA TYR A 94 -10.37 3.86 -7.21
C TYR A 94 -9.99 2.52 -7.83
N PHE A 95 -9.18 1.72 -7.12
CA PHE A 95 -8.78 0.41 -7.63
C PHE A 95 -9.91 -0.60 -7.66
N LEU A 96 -10.82 -0.57 -6.68
CA LEU A 96 -12.00 -1.44 -6.70
C LEU A 96 -12.87 -1.19 -7.92
N GLU A 97 -13.07 0.06 -8.28
CA GLU A 97 -13.83 0.43 -9.47
C GLU A 97 -13.15 -0.08 -10.75
N ARG A 98 -11.84 0.10 -10.86
CA ARG A 98 -11.08 -0.39 -12.02
C ARG A 98 -11.13 -1.91 -12.12
N ILE A 99 -10.91 -2.62 -11.02
CA ILE A 99 -10.97 -4.09 -10.99
C ILE A 99 -12.37 -4.55 -11.42
N GLY A 100 -13.42 -3.93 -10.91
CA GLY A 100 -14.79 -4.26 -11.24
C GLY A 100 -15.13 -3.99 -12.71
N THR A 101 -14.70 -2.86 -13.26
CA THR A 101 -14.96 -2.51 -14.67
C THR A 101 -14.20 -3.42 -15.65
N GLU A 102 -13.12 -4.04 -15.21
CA GLU A 102 -12.41 -5.05 -15.99
C GLU A 102 -13.08 -6.45 -15.95
N GLY A 103 -14.21 -6.56 -15.26
CA GLY A 103 -15.00 -7.79 -15.20
C GLY A 103 -14.50 -8.79 -14.16
N LEU A 104 -13.60 -8.41 -13.29
CA LEU A 104 -13.10 -9.29 -12.23
C LEU A 104 -14.07 -9.31 -11.05
N SER A 105 -14.26 -10.47 -10.46
CA SER A 105 -15.28 -10.69 -9.42
C SER A 105 -14.76 -10.59 -7.99
N ILE A 106 -13.44 -10.56 -7.82
CA ILE A 106 -12.79 -10.50 -6.51
C ILE A 106 -11.66 -9.49 -6.59
N ALA A 107 -11.55 -8.64 -5.56
CA ALA A 107 -10.39 -7.80 -5.32
C ALA A 107 -9.61 -8.33 -4.14
N ARG A 108 -8.28 -8.28 -4.21
CA ARG A 108 -7.36 -8.79 -3.19
C ARG A 108 -6.44 -7.68 -2.72
N ILE A 109 -6.11 -7.71 -1.43
CA ILE A 109 -5.13 -6.83 -0.83
C ILE A 109 -4.44 -7.57 0.32
N HIS A 110 -3.21 -7.25 0.60
CA HIS A 110 -2.51 -7.79 1.76
C HIS A 110 -1.86 -6.67 2.56
N THR A 111 -1.57 -6.95 3.83
CA THR A 111 -0.89 -6.02 4.71
C THR A 111 -0.14 -6.78 5.79
N ARG A 112 0.80 -6.12 6.43
CA ARG A 112 1.46 -6.65 7.62
C ARG A 112 0.41 -6.84 8.72
N ALA A 113 0.43 -8.01 9.39
CA ALA A 113 -0.59 -8.37 10.39
C ALA A 113 -0.66 -7.37 11.56
N THR A 114 0.45 -6.71 11.89
CA THR A 114 0.53 -5.71 12.96
C THR A 114 0.06 -4.32 12.53
N ASN A 115 -0.20 -4.10 11.25
CA ASN A 115 -0.68 -2.82 10.75
C ASN A 115 -2.22 -2.72 10.94
N ALA A 116 -2.61 -2.43 12.17
CA ALA A 116 -4.03 -2.36 12.55
C ALA A 116 -4.79 -1.26 11.79
N GLY A 117 -4.11 -0.14 11.51
CA GLY A 117 -4.71 0.97 10.76
C GLY A 117 -5.09 0.58 9.33
N ALA A 118 -4.19 -0.10 8.63
CA ALA A 118 -4.47 -0.60 7.28
C ALA A 118 -5.58 -1.65 7.29
N THR A 119 -5.53 -2.59 8.23
CA THR A 119 -6.55 -3.63 8.37
C THR A 119 -7.93 -3.02 8.56
N ARG A 120 -8.07 -2.05 9.46
CA ARG A 120 -9.34 -1.36 9.67
C ARG A 120 -9.81 -0.61 8.43
N LEU A 121 -8.91 0.05 7.72
CA LEU A 121 -9.23 0.74 6.46
C LEU A 121 -9.83 -0.24 5.44
N TYR A 122 -9.16 -1.37 5.23
CA TYR A 122 -9.61 -2.35 4.23
C TYR A 122 -10.94 -2.99 4.63
N GLN A 123 -11.13 -3.30 5.92
CA GLN A 123 -12.39 -3.83 6.42
C GLN A 123 -13.53 -2.81 6.23
N ARG A 124 -13.30 -1.53 6.47
CA ARG A 124 -14.30 -0.48 6.18
C ARG A 124 -14.63 -0.38 4.69
N CYS A 125 -13.68 -0.71 3.82
CA CYS A 125 -13.92 -0.75 2.37
C CYS A 125 -14.57 -2.06 1.90
N GLY A 126 -14.88 -2.98 2.81
CA GLY A 126 -15.62 -4.20 2.53
C GLY A 126 -14.76 -5.45 2.35
N PHE A 127 -13.48 -5.38 2.63
CA PHE A 127 -12.60 -6.56 2.60
C PHE A 127 -12.76 -7.39 3.87
N SER A 128 -12.54 -8.71 3.72
CA SER A 128 -12.50 -9.66 4.84
C SER A 128 -11.18 -10.41 4.83
N VAL A 129 -10.64 -10.69 6.01
CA VAL A 129 -9.41 -11.49 6.15
C VAL A 129 -9.72 -12.93 5.76
N VAL A 130 -8.94 -13.45 4.81
CA VAL A 130 -9.08 -14.83 4.32
C VAL A 130 -7.87 -15.71 4.65
N TRP A 131 -6.75 -15.10 5.02
CA TRP A 131 -5.54 -15.84 5.37
C TRP A 131 -4.64 -14.98 6.27
N ARG A 132 -3.94 -15.63 7.19
CA ARG A 132 -2.91 -15.05 8.04
C ARG A 132 -1.74 -16.01 8.14
N GLY A 133 -0.53 -15.50 7.95
CA GLY A 133 0.67 -16.32 8.07
C GLY A 133 1.94 -15.55 7.74
N GLU A 134 3.06 -16.25 7.76
CA GLU A 134 4.36 -15.68 7.47
C GLU A 134 4.68 -15.77 5.99
N GLU A 135 5.13 -14.65 5.42
CA GLU A 135 5.63 -14.57 4.05
C GLU A 135 6.92 -13.77 4.00
N PHE A 136 7.83 -14.17 3.12
CA PHE A 136 9.06 -13.41 2.90
C PHE A 136 8.75 -12.11 2.15
N ASP A 137 9.23 -11.00 2.69
CA ASP A 137 9.13 -9.68 2.07
C ASP A 137 10.42 -9.38 1.32
N SER A 138 10.36 -9.38 -0.02
CA SER A 138 11.53 -9.18 -0.87
C SER A 138 12.07 -7.75 -0.79
N GLY A 139 11.21 -6.76 -0.52
CA GLY A 139 11.64 -5.36 -0.38
C GLY A 139 12.46 -5.13 0.88
N LEU A 140 12.11 -5.79 1.99
CA LEU A 140 12.81 -5.67 3.26
C LEU A 140 13.84 -6.78 3.48
N GLY A 141 13.75 -7.89 2.75
CA GLY A 141 14.65 -9.03 2.89
C GLY A 141 14.43 -9.83 4.16
N ILE A 142 13.24 -9.78 4.75
CA ILE A 142 12.88 -10.48 5.99
C ILE A 142 11.49 -11.14 5.88
N PRO A 143 11.23 -12.21 6.64
CA PRO A 143 9.88 -12.73 6.76
C PRO A 143 9.00 -11.82 7.62
N LEU A 144 7.74 -11.67 7.24
CA LEU A 144 6.75 -10.90 7.99
C LEU A 144 5.47 -11.70 8.13
N GLU A 145 4.79 -11.55 9.26
CA GLU A 145 3.43 -12.03 9.39
C GLU A 145 2.49 -11.09 8.63
N LYS A 146 1.73 -11.65 7.70
CA LYS A 146 0.82 -10.90 6.83
C LYS A 146 -0.61 -11.40 6.92
N LEU A 147 -1.53 -10.50 6.59
CA LEU A 147 -2.93 -10.81 6.35
C LEU A 147 -3.21 -10.66 4.85
N HIS A 148 -3.95 -11.61 4.30
CA HIS A 148 -4.54 -11.50 2.98
C HIS A 148 -6.03 -11.25 3.14
N LEU A 149 -6.55 -10.24 2.44
CA LEU A 149 -7.95 -9.86 2.49
C LEU A 149 -8.54 -9.91 1.08
N GLU A 150 -9.82 -10.24 1.02
CA GLU A 150 -10.56 -10.28 -0.25
C GLU A 150 -11.88 -9.56 -0.11
N LYS A 151 -12.34 -8.99 -1.25
CA LYS A 151 -13.67 -8.42 -1.38
C LYS A 151 -14.31 -8.94 -2.66
N ARG A 152 -15.53 -9.43 -2.55
CA ARG A 152 -16.34 -9.77 -3.72
C ARG A 152 -16.91 -8.51 -4.36
N LEU A 153 -16.83 -8.43 -5.68
CA LEU A 153 -17.30 -7.30 -6.47
C LEU A 153 -18.59 -7.70 -7.20
N GLY A 154 -19.66 -7.20 -6.73
CA GLY A 154 -20.96 -7.36 -7.37
C GLY A 154 -21.46 -8.75 -7.52
#